data_ad62c6ee3a1c349371715f4e8071ac38
#
_entry.id   ad62c6ee3a1c349371715f4e8071ac38
#
_cell.length_a   1.000
_cell.length_b   1.000
_cell.length_c   1.000
_cell.angle_alpha   90.00
_cell.angle_beta   90.00
_cell.angle_gamma   90.00
#
_symmetry.space_group_name_H-M   'P 1'
#
loop_
_entity.id
_entity.type
_entity.pdbx_description
1 polymer ?
#
loop_
_entity_poly.entity_id
_entity_poly.type
_entity_poly.pdbx_seq_one_letter_code
_entity_poly.pdbx_strand_id
1 'polypeptide(L)'
;MRNSAKFSIILYMLLFSITLGQTKKTNIWDDENFNGLKFRGIGPALMSGRISDIAIHPEDENTWYLAVGSGNVWKTVNAGVTWTPIFDDQGSYSIGCVTIDHNNPNIVWVGTGEDLGGRHFGYGDGVYRSEDGGNTWKNMGLKNSEHISKIVIHPNDSNIIWVGSQG
;
A
#
# COMPACT_ATOMS: atom_id res chain seq x y z
N MET A 1 -47.70 -14.22 -52.86
CA MET A 1 -46.22 -14.19 -52.69
C MET A 1 -45.60 -12.79 -52.65
N ARG A 2 -46.32 -11.69 -53.00
CA ARG A 2 -45.75 -10.31 -53.11
C ARG A 2 -45.68 -9.56 -51.73
N ASN A 3 -46.45 -10.04 -50.72
CA ASN A 3 -46.48 -9.36 -49.39
C ASN A 3 -45.43 -9.89 -48.39
N SER A 4 -44.95 -11.13 -48.59
CA SER A 4 -43.92 -11.67 -47.65
C SER A 4 -42.55 -11.02 -47.80
N ALA A 5 -42.17 -10.64 -49.04
CA ALA A 5 -40.91 -9.97 -49.34
C ALA A 5 -40.86 -8.54 -48.74
N LYS A 6 -41.97 -7.82 -48.75
CA LYS A 6 -42.05 -6.47 -48.15
C LYS A 6 -41.95 -6.52 -46.61
N PHE A 7 -42.52 -7.55 -45.99
CA PHE A 7 -42.45 -7.74 -44.54
C PHE A 7 -41.03 -8.10 -44.09
N SER A 8 -40.32 -8.93 -44.85
CA SER A 8 -38.92 -9.26 -44.59
C SER A 8 -37.97 -8.03 -44.69
N ILE A 9 -38.18 -7.19 -45.68
CA ILE A 9 -37.33 -5.97 -45.86
C ILE A 9 -37.56 -4.97 -44.72
N ILE A 10 -38.80 -4.78 -44.27
CA ILE A 10 -39.14 -3.90 -43.16
C ILE A 10 -38.56 -4.46 -41.84
N LEU A 11 -38.61 -5.76 -41.63
CA LEU A 11 -38.00 -6.40 -40.47
C LEU A 11 -36.47 -6.27 -40.46
N TYR A 12 -35.82 -6.39 -41.64
CA TYR A 12 -34.37 -6.18 -41.77
C TYR A 12 -33.96 -4.72 -41.53
N MET A 13 -34.74 -3.75 -42.00
CA MET A 13 -34.50 -2.33 -41.73
C MET A 13 -34.71 -1.97 -40.26
N LEU A 14 -35.70 -2.58 -39.59
CA LEU A 14 -35.91 -2.39 -38.15
C LEU A 14 -34.77 -3.01 -37.30
N LEU A 15 -34.24 -4.16 -37.67
CA LEU A 15 -33.11 -4.78 -37.02
C LEU A 15 -31.80 -3.99 -37.25
N PHE A 16 -31.61 -3.37 -38.41
CA PHE A 16 -30.45 -2.56 -38.72
C PHE A 16 -30.47 -1.21 -38.00
N SER A 17 -31.64 -0.65 -37.69
CA SER A 17 -31.76 0.60 -36.93
C SER A 17 -31.49 0.43 -35.42
N ILE A 18 -31.61 -0.79 -34.89
CA ILE A 18 -31.34 -1.08 -33.46
C ILE A 18 -29.82 -1.17 -33.19
N THR A 19 -29.02 -1.50 -34.23
CA THR A 19 -27.57 -1.63 -34.08
C THR A 19 -26.77 -0.29 -34.16
N LEU A 20 -27.43 0.79 -34.59
CA LEU A 20 -26.77 2.10 -34.77
C LEU A 20 -26.91 3.06 -33.57
N GLY A 21 -27.49 2.63 -32.47
CA GLY A 21 -27.86 3.52 -31.35
C GLY A 21 -27.10 3.34 -30.05
N GLN A 22 -26.09 2.47 -29.99
CA GLN A 22 -25.23 2.40 -28.75
C GLN A 22 -24.02 3.28 -28.89
N THR A 23 -24.18 4.59 -28.68
CA THR A 23 -23.06 5.43 -28.27
C THR A 23 -22.60 4.94 -26.91
N LYS A 24 -21.46 4.25 -26.89
CA LYS A 24 -20.74 3.93 -25.67
C LYS A 24 -20.55 5.26 -24.92
N LYS A 25 -21.27 5.44 -23.83
CA LYS A 25 -21.05 6.59 -22.94
C LYS A 25 -19.62 6.42 -22.39
N THR A 26 -18.67 7.07 -23.01
CA THR A 26 -17.30 7.12 -22.47
C THR A 26 -17.42 7.87 -21.15
N ASN A 27 -17.20 7.15 -20.08
CA ASN A 27 -17.05 7.77 -18.78
C ASN A 27 -15.75 8.58 -18.84
N ILE A 28 -15.81 9.88 -18.59
CA ILE A 28 -14.62 10.73 -18.55
C ILE A 28 -13.61 10.29 -17.48
N TRP A 29 -14.04 9.41 -16.58
CA TRP A 29 -13.23 8.80 -15.52
C TRP A 29 -12.70 7.41 -15.88
N ASP A 30 -12.80 6.98 -17.16
CA ASP A 30 -12.18 5.73 -17.60
C ASP A 30 -10.66 5.83 -17.49
N ASP A 31 -10.03 4.75 -17.04
CA ASP A 31 -8.58 4.67 -16.78
C ASP A 31 -7.72 5.13 -17.97
N GLU A 32 -8.21 4.96 -19.21
CA GLU A 32 -7.51 5.40 -20.41
C GLU A 32 -7.26 6.93 -20.45
N ASN A 33 -8.15 7.72 -19.85
CA ASN A 33 -8.01 9.18 -19.83
C ASN A 33 -6.91 9.65 -18.85
N PHE A 34 -6.51 8.79 -17.92
CA PHE A 34 -5.56 9.12 -16.86
C PHE A 34 -4.23 8.37 -16.99
N ASN A 35 -4.05 7.55 -18.03
CA ASN A 35 -2.83 6.77 -18.27
C ASN A 35 -1.53 7.59 -18.32
N GLY A 36 -1.62 8.90 -18.57
CA GLY A 36 -0.49 9.83 -18.53
C GLY A 36 -0.20 10.39 -17.13
N LEU A 37 -1.11 10.22 -16.18
CA LEU A 37 -0.94 10.73 -14.82
C LEU A 37 -0.21 9.67 -13.98
N LYS A 38 0.96 10.03 -13.49
CA LYS A 38 1.72 9.20 -12.56
C LYS A 38 1.87 9.94 -11.25
N PHE A 39 1.51 9.29 -10.16
CA PHE A 39 1.89 9.77 -8.84
C PHE A 39 3.41 9.65 -8.69
N ARG A 40 4.02 10.67 -8.11
CA ARG A 40 5.41 10.62 -7.67
C ARG A 40 5.46 10.87 -6.18
N GLY A 41 6.27 10.13 -5.46
CA GLY A 41 6.60 10.44 -4.09
C GLY A 41 7.33 11.79 -4.06
N ILE A 42 6.76 12.77 -3.37
CA ILE A 42 7.39 14.10 -3.19
C ILE A 42 8.07 14.21 -1.83
N GLY A 43 8.15 13.08 -1.11
CA GLY A 43 8.65 13.03 0.25
C GLY A 43 7.65 13.60 1.26
N PRO A 44 8.03 13.69 2.54
CA PRO A 44 7.21 14.29 3.59
C PRO A 44 7.04 15.79 3.31
N ALA A 45 6.04 16.12 2.50
CA ALA A 45 5.75 17.50 2.07
C ALA A 45 4.92 18.30 3.07
N LEU A 46 4.34 17.64 4.06
CA LEU A 46 3.55 18.26 5.12
C LEU A 46 4.22 18.00 6.48
N MET A 47 4.37 19.03 7.28
CA MET A 47 4.91 18.96 8.64
C MET A 47 3.90 18.39 9.65
N SER A 48 3.06 17.45 9.24
CA SER A 48 2.03 16.85 10.08
C SER A 48 2.31 15.40 10.47
N GLY A 49 3.32 14.78 9.87
CA GLY A 49 3.79 13.45 10.24
C GLY A 49 4.60 13.47 11.51
N ARG A 50 4.63 12.34 12.21
CA ARG A 50 5.46 12.09 13.38
C ARG A 50 6.19 10.77 13.21
N ILE A 51 7.42 10.73 13.64
CA ILE A 51 8.22 9.51 13.65
C ILE A 51 7.70 8.64 14.78
N SER A 52 7.21 7.44 14.44
CA SER A 52 6.75 6.46 15.40
C SER A 52 7.86 5.53 15.86
N ASP A 53 8.75 5.12 14.95
CA ASP A 53 9.85 4.21 15.30
C ASP A 53 11.02 4.35 14.33
N ILE A 54 12.20 3.92 14.76
CA ILE A 54 13.44 3.86 13.95
C ILE A 54 14.10 2.51 14.21
N ALA A 55 14.44 1.80 13.14
CA ALA A 55 15.26 0.60 13.20
C ALA A 55 16.57 0.80 12.44
N ILE A 56 17.69 0.55 13.11
CA ILE A 56 19.04 0.65 12.52
C ILE A 56 19.51 -0.75 12.20
N HIS A 57 20.07 -0.95 11.02
CA HIS A 57 20.61 -2.24 10.58
C HIS A 57 21.76 -2.68 11.50
N PRO A 58 21.74 -3.90 12.04
CA PRO A 58 22.70 -4.32 13.07
C PRO A 58 24.15 -4.43 12.59
N GLU A 59 24.37 -4.60 11.28
CA GLU A 59 25.69 -4.77 10.66
C GLU A 59 26.10 -3.59 9.77
N ASP A 60 25.20 -2.60 9.56
CA ASP A 60 25.48 -1.42 8.73
C ASP A 60 24.84 -0.17 9.34
N GLU A 61 25.62 0.58 10.08
CA GLU A 61 25.18 1.81 10.76
C GLU A 61 24.68 2.92 9.81
N ASN A 62 24.86 2.79 8.50
CA ASN A 62 24.37 3.74 7.52
C ASN A 62 22.96 3.41 7.02
N THR A 63 22.48 2.18 7.25
CA THR A 63 21.16 1.72 6.82
C THR A 63 20.15 1.79 7.95
N TRP A 64 19.14 2.66 7.79
CA TRP A 64 18.05 2.84 8.75
C TRP A 64 16.70 2.72 8.08
N TYR A 65 15.71 2.28 8.86
CA TYR A 65 14.31 2.29 8.50
C TYR A 65 13.56 3.22 9.44
N LEU A 66 12.76 4.11 8.87
CA LEU A 66 12.00 5.12 9.60
C LEU A 66 10.51 4.85 9.42
N ALA A 67 9.82 4.56 10.50
CA ALA A 67 8.37 4.44 10.55
C ALA A 67 7.74 5.81 10.84
N VAL A 68 6.81 6.22 10.00
CA VAL A 68 6.14 7.52 10.13
C VAL A 68 4.65 7.32 10.32
N GLY A 69 4.11 7.83 11.43
CA GLY A 69 2.72 7.62 11.83
C GLY A 69 1.67 8.03 10.79
N SER A 70 1.99 9.02 9.98
CA SER A 70 1.15 9.43 8.83
C SER A 70 2.02 9.73 7.62
N GLY A 71 2.91 8.83 7.26
CA GLY A 71 3.88 9.10 6.19
C GLY A 71 4.67 7.88 5.73
N ASN A 72 4.15 6.68 5.99
CA ASN A 72 4.72 5.44 5.46
C ASN A 72 6.07 5.02 6.06
N VAL A 73 6.80 4.14 5.37
CA VAL A 73 8.14 3.69 5.78
C VAL A 73 9.18 4.22 4.81
N TRP A 74 10.24 4.78 5.37
CA TRP A 74 11.37 5.33 4.63
C TRP A 74 12.66 4.58 4.96
N LYS A 75 13.51 4.40 3.95
CA LYS A 75 14.82 3.78 4.11
C LYS A 75 15.91 4.76 3.71
N THR A 76 16.97 4.84 4.50
CA THR A 76 18.24 5.44 4.12
C THR A 76 19.34 4.37 4.08
N VAL A 77 20.33 4.56 3.24
CA VAL A 77 21.57 3.76 3.19
C VAL A 77 22.81 4.61 3.33
N ASN A 78 22.64 5.84 3.80
CA ASN A 78 23.70 6.81 3.96
C ASN A 78 23.52 7.70 5.21
N ALA A 79 23.13 7.06 6.31
CA ALA A 79 22.95 7.69 7.62
C ALA A 79 22.03 8.93 7.59
N GLY A 80 20.93 8.85 6.82
CA GLY A 80 19.90 9.89 6.78
C GLY A 80 20.13 11.04 5.80
N VAL A 81 21.20 11.00 4.99
CA VAL A 81 21.45 12.06 3.99
C VAL A 81 20.40 12.04 2.88
N THR A 82 19.98 10.84 2.45
CA THR A 82 18.87 10.66 1.50
C THR A 82 17.92 9.57 1.99
N TRP A 83 16.64 9.71 1.62
CA TRP A 83 15.59 8.80 2.01
C TRP A 83 14.80 8.33 0.81
N THR A 84 14.48 7.04 0.78
CA THR A 84 13.66 6.41 -0.25
C THR A 84 12.39 5.84 0.41
N PRO A 85 11.19 6.16 -0.09
CA PRO A 85 9.98 5.50 0.37
C PRO A 85 9.98 4.05 -0.11
N ILE A 86 9.63 3.12 0.78
CA ILE A 86 9.71 1.68 0.48
C ILE A 86 8.41 0.92 0.76
N PHE A 87 7.33 1.64 1.10
CA PHE A 87 6.08 1.02 1.52
C PHE A 87 4.82 1.63 0.85
N ASP A 88 5.00 2.46 -0.19
CA ASP A 88 3.92 3.26 -0.81
C ASP A 88 2.84 2.41 -1.49
N ASP A 89 3.18 1.19 -1.94
CA ASP A 89 2.26 0.29 -2.63
C ASP A 89 1.46 -0.61 -1.68
N GLN A 90 1.53 -0.38 -0.36
CA GLN A 90 0.84 -1.20 0.64
C GLN A 90 -0.49 -0.57 1.08
N GLY A 91 -1.30 -1.35 1.80
CA GLY A 91 -2.68 -0.97 2.15
C GLY A 91 -2.82 0.17 3.14
N SER A 92 -1.84 0.39 4.02
CA SER A 92 -1.87 1.45 5.03
C SER A 92 -0.65 2.36 4.93
N TYR A 93 -0.88 3.66 5.02
CA TYR A 93 0.18 4.68 5.12
C TYR A 93 0.52 5.04 6.58
N SER A 94 -0.26 4.54 7.52
CA SER A 94 -0.09 4.80 8.95
C SER A 94 0.74 3.70 9.58
N ILE A 95 1.89 4.03 10.14
CA ILE A 95 2.85 3.05 10.66
C ILE A 95 3.05 3.26 12.16
N GLY A 96 2.88 2.17 12.91
CA GLY A 96 3.11 2.14 14.36
C GLY A 96 4.54 1.81 14.75
N CYS A 97 5.12 0.78 14.10
CA CYS A 97 6.48 0.36 14.41
C CYS A 97 7.20 -0.28 13.22
N VAL A 98 8.53 -0.33 13.29
CA VAL A 98 9.40 -1.06 12.38
C VAL A 98 10.47 -1.81 13.18
N THR A 99 10.79 -3.03 12.79
CA THR A 99 11.87 -3.79 13.43
C THR A 99 12.62 -4.65 12.42
N ILE A 100 13.92 -4.86 12.68
CA ILE A 100 14.81 -5.69 11.85
C ILE A 100 15.12 -6.96 12.62
N ASP A 101 15.16 -8.08 11.92
CA ASP A 101 15.59 -9.33 12.49
C ASP A 101 17.12 -9.34 12.64
N HIS A 102 17.60 -9.42 13.87
CA HIS A 102 19.05 -9.48 14.16
C HIS A 102 19.72 -10.75 13.66
N ASN A 103 18.99 -11.84 13.45
CA ASN A 103 19.52 -13.09 12.92
C ASN A 103 19.64 -13.08 11.39
N ASN A 104 18.79 -12.28 10.73
CA ASN A 104 18.81 -12.05 9.29
C ASN A 104 18.35 -10.63 8.97
N PRO A 105 19.27 -9.67 8.84
CA PRO A 105 18.92 -8.25 8.66
C PRO A 105 18.20 -7.90 7.36
N ASN A 106 18.09 -8.85 6.41
CA ASN A 106 17.22 -8.68 5.24
C ASN A 106 15.73 -8.81 5.61
N ILE A 107 15.42 -9.39 6.77
CA ILE A 107 14.05 -9.50 7.26
C ILE A 107 13.69 -8.24 8.03
N VAL A 108 12.69 -7.53 7.51
CA VAL A 108 12.15 -6.33 8.13
C VAL A 108 10.65 -6.52 8.37
N TRP A 109 10.20 -6.15 9.56
CA TRP A 109 8.80 -6.20 9.95
C TRP A 109 8.26 -4.80 10.17
N VAL A 110 7.03 -4.59 9.72
CA VAL A 110 6.29 -3.33 9.88
C VAL A 110 4.94 -3.63 10.52
N GLY A 111 4.63 -2.91 11.58
CA GLY A 111 3.31 -2.86 12.18
C GLY A 111 2.59 -1.60 11.72
N THR A 112 1.41 -1.77 11.12
CA THR A 112 0.61 -0.65 10.63
C THR A 112 -0.39 -0.16 11.67
N GLY A 113 -0.86 1.08 11.50
CA GLY A 113 -1.71 1.77 12.45
C GLY A 113 -0.89 2.44 13.55
N GLU A 114 -1.04 3.74 13.67
CA GLU A 114 -0.29 4.56 14.61
C GLU A 114 -0.64 4.23 16.07
N ASP A 115 0.37 4.08 16.92
CA ASP A 115 0.22 3.59 18.28
C ASP A 115 -0.16 4.68 19.32
N LEU A 116 0.02 5.93 18.99
CA LEU A 116 -0.18 7.03 19.92
C LEU A 116 -1.62 7.54 19.88
N GLY A 117 -2.32 7.44 21.01
CA GLY A 117 -3.65 8.00 21.19
C GLY A 117 -3.72 9.49 20.91
N GLY A 118 -4.55 9.89 19.97
CA GLY A 118 -4.76 11.29 19.57
C GLY A 118 -6.08 11.45 18.84
N ARG A 119 -6.39 12.68 18.44
CA ARG A 119 -7.66 12.97 17.75
C ARG A 119 -7.67 12.51 16.29
N HIS A 120 -6.50 12.31 15.69
CA HIS A 120 -6.33 12.00 14.27
C HIS A 120 -5.14 11.04 14.10
N PHE A 121 -5.39 9.76 14.29
CA PHE A 121 -4.43 8.71 14.00
C PHE A 121 -5.03 7.77 12.94
N GLY A 122 -4.20 7.36 11.99
CA GLY A 122 -4.62 6.47 10.93
C GLY A 122 -4.67 5.02 11.42
N TYR A 123 -5.66 4.28 10.94
CA TYR A 123 -5.77 2.85 11.17
C TYR A 123 -4.81 2.08 10.28
N GLY A 124 -4.36 0.94 10.79
CA GLY A 124 -3.58 -0.05 10.07
C GLY A 124 -4.44 -1.11 9.41
N ASP A 125 -3.77 -2.05 8.78
CA ASP A 125 -4.35 -3.24 8.18
C ASP A 125 -3.51 -4.50 8.51
N GLY A 126 -2.78 -4.44 9.64
CA GLY A 126 -2.05 -5.55 10.22
C GLY A 126 -0.53 -5.43 10.12
N VAL A 127 0.12 -6.60 10.03
CA VAL A 127 1.57 -6.75 10.09
C VAL A 127 2.11 -7.13 8.72
N TYR A 128 3.20 -6.51 8.32
CA TYR A 128 3.91 -6.80 7.08
C TYR A 128 5.32 -7.29 7.34
N ARG A 129 5.80 -8.14 6.44
CA ARG A 129 7.16 -8.68 6.45
C ARG A 129 7.78 -8.53 5.08
N SER A 130 9.03 -8.06 5.06
CA SER A 130 9.93 -8.10 3.92
C SER A 130 11.02 -9.15 4.18
N GLU A 131 11.51 -9.79 3.13
CA GLU A 131 12.64 -10.73 3.16
C GLU A 131 13.85 -10.22 2.34
N ASP A 132 13.73 -9.02 1.79
CA ASP A 132 14.68 -8.42 0.86
C ASP A 132 15.05 -6.97 1.22
N GLY A 133 15.05 -6.68 2.52
CA GLY A 133 15.46 -5.38 3.04
C GLY A 133 14.49 -4.25 2.66
N GLY A 134 13.19 -4.56 2.49
CA GLY A 134 12.14 -3.60 2.23
C GLY A 134 11.85 -3.35 0.75
N ASN A 135 12.37 -4.17 -0.17
CA ASN A 135 12.04 -4.02 -1.59
C ASN A 135 10.67 -4.60 -1.92
N THR A 136 10.30 -5.71 -1.27
CA THR A 136 8.95 -6.31 -1.39
C THR A 136 8.35 -6.60 -0.03
N TRP A 137 7.01 -6.58 0.04
CA TRP A 137 6.27 -6.73 1.29
C TRP A 137 5.15 -7.74 1.17
N LYS A 138 4.93 -8.51 2.24
CA LYS A 138 3.84 -9.45 2.37
C LYS A 138 3.08 -9.17 3.67
N ASN A 139 1.74 -9.00 3.57
CA ASN A 139 0.90 -8.93 4.75
C ASN A 139 0.84 -10.31 5.43
N MET A 140 1.20 -10.37 6.69
CA MET A 140 1.31 -11.58 7.51
C MET A 140 0.09 -11.83 8.40
N GLY A 141 -0.91 -10.96 8.34
CA GLY A 141 -2.16 -11.10 9.09
C GLY A 141 -2.45 -9.94 10.03
N LEU A 142 -3.32 -10.18 10.99
CA LEU A 142 -3.87 -9.18 11.92
C LEU A 142 -4.53 -7.99 11.19
N LYS A 143 -5.20 -8.27 10.06
CA LYS A 143 -5.78 -7.25 9.18
C LYS A 143 -6.86 -6.40 9.83
N ASN A 144 -7.49 -6.91 10.87
CA ASN A 144 -8.53 -6.20 11.62
C ASN A 144 -7.96 -5.44 12.82
N SER A 145 -6.67 -5.52 13.08
CA SER A 145 -6.01 -4.72 14.10
C SER A 145 -5.90 -3.28 13.63
N GLU A 146 -6.45 -2.38 14.40
CA GLU A 146 -6.41 -0.95 14.08
C GLU A 146 -5.01 -0.37 14.28
N HIS A 147 -4.28 -0.88 15.29
CA HIS A 147 -2.99 -0.35 15.68
C HIS A 147 -2.02 -1.48 16.08
N ILE A 148 -0.80 -1.43 15.58
CA ILE A 148 0.31 -2.30 15.98
C ILE A 148 1.40 -1.44 16.60
N SER A 149 1.50 -1.51 17.92
CA SER A 149 2.40 -0.64 18.70
C SER A 149 3.84 -1.16 18.75
N LYS A 150 4.03 -2.48 18.72
CA LYS A 150 5.35 -3.09 18.84
C LYS A 150 5.40 -4.48 18.23
N ILE A 151 6.53 -4.77 17.60
CA ILE A 151 6.91 -6.12 17.15
C ILE A 151 8.24 -6.45 17.82
N VAL A 152 8.32 -7.60 18.48
CA VAL A 152 9.55 -8.12 19.09
C VAL A 152 9.84 -9.48 18.49
N ILE A 153 11.03 -9.66 17.95
CA ILE A 153 11.51 -10.90 17.36
C ILE A 153 12.33 -11.64 18.42
N HIS A 154 12.16 -12.96 18.51
CA HIS A 154 12.96 -13.77 19.44
C HIS A 154 14.46 -13.70 19.05
N PRO A 155 15.37 -13.46 20.01
CA PRO A 155 16.77 -13.18 19.68
C PRO A 155 17.53 -14.34 18.99
N ASN A 156 17.05 -15.57 19.16
CA ASN A 156 17.68 -16.76 18.60
C ASN A 156 16.78 -17.57 17.65
N ASP A 157 15.56 -17.08 17.37
CA ASP A 157 14.62 -17.77 16.48
C ASP A 157 13.72 -16.78 15.76
N SER A 158 14.01 -16.51 14.52
CA SER A 158 13.27 -15.59 13.65
C SER A 158 11.83 -16.02 13.34
N ASN A 159 11.45 -17.25 13.68
CA ASN A 159 10.07 -17.75 13.51
C ASN A 159 9.16 -17.39 14.68
N ILE A 160 9.71 -16.90 15.77
CA ILE A 160 8.95 -16.51 16.96
C ILE A 160 8.94 -15.00 17.06
N ILE A 161 7.74 -14.42 16.96
CA ILE A 161 7.53 -12.98 17.12
C ILE A 161 6.39 -12.73 18.11
N TRP A 162 6.49 -11.64 18.84
CA TRP A 162 5.42 -11.08 19.65
C TRP A 162 4.96 -9.76 19.05
N VAL A 163 3.65 -9.58 19.00
CA VAL A 163 3.04 -8.38 18.43
C VAL A 163 2.11 -7.77 19.47
N GLY A 164 2.35 -6.52 19.79
CA GLY A 164 1.44 -5.68 20.57
C GLY A 164 0.42 -5.05 19.64
N SER A 165 -0.84 -5.45 19.72
CA SER A 165 -1.92 -4.93 18.89
C SER A 165 -3.09 -4.41 19.72
N GLN A 166 -3.80 -3.43 19.17
CA GLN A 166 -5.03 -2.87 19.67
C GLN A 166 -6.07 -2.81 18.55
N GLY A 167 -7.33 -3.17 18.86
CA GLY A 167 -8.45 -3.23 17.92
C GLY A 167 -8.94 -4.66 17.68
#